data_c862534fe7ed300d63edc8e5ad021232
#
_entry.id   c862534fe7ed300d63edc8e5ad021232
#
_cell.length_a   1.000
_cell.length_b   1.000
_cell.length_c   1.000
_cell.angle_alpha   90.00
_cell.angle_beta   90.00
_cell.angle_gamma   90.00
#
_symmetry.space_group_name_H-M   'P 1'
#
loop_
_entity.id
_entity.type
_entity.pdbx_description
1 polymer ?
#
loop_
_entity_poly.entity_id
_entity_poly.type
_entity_poly.pdbx_seq_one_letter_code
_entity_poly.pdbx_strand_id
1 'polypeptide(L)'
;GSGQGILNPANIQLCIEYLKEGDPDYPVIVDAGVGTASDVTIAMELGADGVLLNTGIAGAADPVRMAAAMAHGVKAGRLAFLAGRIPKKRYAAASSPQEGAIAPSVQRA
;
A
#
# COMPACT_ATOMS: atom_id res chain seq x y z
N GLY A 1 -16.70 -5.54 4.89
CA GLY A 1 -16.69 -5.40 6.33
C GLY A 1 -16.09 -6.54 7.11
N SER A 2 -15.29 -7.43 6.48
CA SER A 2 -14.72 -8.57 7.21
C SER A 2 -13.58 -8.17 8.15
N GLY A 3 -12.87 -7.09 7.86
CA GLY A 3 -11.71 -6.70 8.63
C GLY A 3 -10.53 -7.63 8.51
N GLN A 4 -10.56 -8.56 7.56
CA GLN A 4 -9.50 -9.58 7.41
C GLN A 4 -8.24 -9.04 6.74
N GLY A 5 -8.29 -7.84 6.18
CA GLY A 5 -7.17 -7.26 5.48
C GLY A 5 -7.27 -7.43 3.97
N ILE A 6 -6.27 -6.91 3.28
CA ILE A 6 -6.22 -7.01 1.83
C ILE A 6 -5.76 -8.41 1.44
N LEU A 7 -6.67 -9.16 0.83
CA LEU A 7 -6.35 -10.50 0.33
C LEU A 7 -5.98 -10.39 -1.14
N ASN A 8 -5.04 -11.21 -1.57
CA ASN A 8 -4.60 -11.26 -2.97
C ASN A 8 -4.21 -9.89 -3.55
N PRO A 9 -3.21 -9.20 -2.96
CA PRO A 9 -2.78 -7.91 -3.50
C PRO A 9 -2.44 -7.95 -4.98
N ALA A 10 -1.87 -9.06 -5.45
CA ALA A 10 -1.53 -9.20 -6.87
C ALA A 10 -2.76 -9.14 -7.76
N ASN A 11 -3.87 -9.74 -7.34
CA ASN A 11 -5.11 -9.70 -8.12
C ASN A 11 -5.69 -8.28 -8.14
N ILE A 12 -5.62 -7.58 -7.03
CA ILE A 12 -6.07 -6.19 -6.96
C ILE A 12 -5.22 -5.33 -7.89
N GLN A 13 -3.91 -5.54 -7.89
CA GLN A 13 -3.02 -4.80 -8.76
C GLN A 13 -3.34 -5.03 -10.23
N LEU A 14 -3.59 -6.29 -10.62
CA LEU A 14 -3.97 -6.61 -12.00
C LEU A 14 -5.28 -5.94 -12.39
N CYS A 15 -6.27 -5.91 -11.48
CA CYS A 15 -7.53 -5.24 -11.75
C CYS A 15 -7.33 -3.74 -11.97
N ILE A 16 -6.51 -3.11 -11.12
CA ILE A 16 -6.22 -1.69 -11.24
C ILE A 16 -5.55 -1.40 -12.59
N GLU A 17 -4.54 -2.20 -12.94
CA GLU A 17 -3.82 -2.03 -14.20
C GLU A 17 -4.75 -2.19 -15.40
N TYR A 18 -5.61 -3.20 -15.35
CA TYR A 18 -6.57 -3.43 -16.42
C TYR A 18 -7.54 -2.26 -16.58
N LEU A 19 -8.09 -1.77 -15.45
CA LEU A 19 -9.06 -0.68 -15.49
C LEU A 19 -8.44 0.62 -15.97
N LYS A 20 -7.15 0.81 -15.74
CA LYS A 20 -6.45 2.04 -16.15
C LYS A 20 -5.73 1.92 -17.49
N GLU A 21 -5.88 0.78 -18.17
CA GLU A 21 -5.13 0.52 -19.40
C GLU A 21 -5.44 1.56 -20.48
N GLY A 22 -6.72 1.86 -20.66
CA GLY A 22 -7.14 2.84 -21.68
C GLY A 22 -7.10 4.28 -21.22
N ASP A 23 -7.09 4.50 -19.91
CA ASP A 23 -7.12 5.83 -19.29
C ASP A 23 -6.44 5.76 -17.94
N PRO A 24 -5.17 6.21 -17.85
CA PRO A 24 -4.45 6.17 -16.56
C PRO A 24 -5.10 6.97 -15.45
N ASP A 25 -5.97 7.92 -15.78
CA ASP A 25 -6.68 8.74 -14.80
C ASP A 25 -8.03 8.14 -14.39
N TYR A 26 -8.38 6.96 -14.92
CA TYR A 26 -9.63 6.31 -14.54
C TYR A 26 -9.61 6.00 -13.04
N PRO A 27 -10.59 6.52 -12.26
CA PRO A 27 -10.54 6.36 -10.81
C PRO A 27 -10.88 4.94 -10.39
N VAL A 28 -10.06 4.37 -9.52
CA VAL A 28 -10.27 3.03 -8.97
C VAL A 28 -10.28 3.12 -7.46
N ILE A 29 -11.38 2.65 -6.86
CA ILE A 29 -11.58 2.67 -5.41
C ILE A 29 -11.59 1.23 -4.90
N VAL A 30 -10.82 0.97 -3.85
CA VAL A 30 -10.78 -0.35 -3.21
C VAL A 30 -11.74 -0.34 -2.02
N ASP A 31 -12.62 -1.35 -1.95
CA ASP A 31 -13.65 -1.44 -0.92
C ASP A 31 -13.75 -2.85 -0.36
N ALA A 32 -12.64 -3.50 -0.07
CA ALA A 32 -12.70 -4.87 0.42
C ALA A 32 -11.59 -5.16 1.42
N GLY A 33 -11.97 -5.75 2.54
CA GLY A 33 -11.04 -6.33 3.49
C GLY A 33 -10.25 -5.35 4.34
N VAL A 34 -10.53 -4.06 4.25
CA VAL A 34 -9.77 -3.06 4.99
C VAL A 34 -10.15 -3.11 6.46
N GLY A 35 -9.19 -3.49 7.30
CA GLY A 35 -9.39 -3.60 8.75
C GLY A 35 -8.56 -2.63 9.57
N THR A 36 -7.46 -2.11 9.01
CA THR A 36 -6.59 -1.19 9.72
C THR A 36 -5.79 -0.34 8.74
N ALA A 37 -4.96 0.55 9.26
CA ALA A 37 -4.21 1.52 8.47
C ALA A 37 -3.27 0.87 7.46
N SER A 38 -2.65 -0.28 7.81
CA SER A 38 -1.74 -0.94 6.87
C SER A 38 -2.46 -1.44 5.62
N ASP A 39 -3.71 -1.87 5.76
CA ASP A 39 -4.51 -2.30 4.60
C ASP A 39 -4.76 -1.15 3.64
N VAL A 40 -5.05 0.02 4.17
CA VAL A 40 -5.23 1.24 3.38
C VAL A 40 -3.95 1.57 2.63
N THR A 41 -2.83 1.53 3.33
CA THR A 41 -1.53 1.84 2.75
C THR A 41 -1.21 0.88 1.61
N ILE A 42 -1.44 -0.43 1.80
CA ILE A 42 -1.22 -1.44 0.77
C ILE A 42 -2.07 -1.14 -0.47
N ALA A 43 -3.35 -0.84 -0.28
CA ALA A 43 -4.24 -0.54 -1.41
C ALA A 43 -3.72 0.65 -2.21
N MET A 44 -3.28 1.70 -1.53
CA MET A 44 -2.77 2.89 -2.20
C MET A 44 -1.44 2.60 -2.89
N GLU A 45 -0.58 1.77 -2.30
CA GLU A 45 0.69 1.36 -2.91
C GLU A 45 0.48 0.55 -4.19
N LEU A 46 -0.64 -0.15 -4.28
CA LEU A 46 -0.97 -0.91 -5.49
C LEU A 46 -1.46 -0.02 -6.63
N GLY A 47 -1.73 1.24 -6.35
CA GLY A 47 -2.13 2.21 -7.36
C GLY A 47 -3.58 2.63 -7.30
N ALA A 48 -4.32 2.27 -6.27
CA ALA A 48 -5.69 2.73 -6.10
C ALA A 48 -5.72 4.24 -5.93
N ASP A 49 -6.80 4.85 -6.38
CA ASP A 49 -7.01 6.29 -6.22
C ASP A 49 -7.65 6.62 -4.89
N GLY A 50 -8.31 5.65 -4.28
CA GLY A 50 -8.93 5.84 -2.98
C GLY A 50 -9.36 4.53 -2.38
N VAL A 51 -9.81 4.61 -1.13
CA VAL A 51 -10.28 3.45 -0.37
C VAL A 51 -11.61 3.82 0.28
N LEU A 52 -12.59 2.95 0.16
CA LEU A 52 -13.87 3.14 0.81
C LEU A 52 -13.87 2.41 2.14
N LEU A 53 -14.18 3.12 3.22
CA LEU A 53 -14.04 2.62 4.59
C LEU A 53 -15.36 2.77 5.33
N ASN A 54 -15.68 1.78 6.14
CA ASN A 54 -16.81 1.87 7.07
C ASN A 54 -16.52 1.04 8.31
N THR A 55 -16.65 -0.28 8.21
CA THR A 55 -16.52 -1.18 9.35
C THR A 55 -15.15 -1.09 10.02
N GLY A 56 -14.09 -0.92 9.23
CA GLY A 56 -12.74 -0.81 9.75
C GLY A 56 -12.56 0.36 10.72
N ILE A 57 -13.31 1.43 10.52
CA ILE A 57 -13.30 2.57 11.45
C ILE A 57 -14.34 2.38 12.54
N ALA A 58 -15.58 2.10 12.15
CA ALA A 58 -16.68 2.01 13.11
C ALA A 58 -16.49 0.88 14.11
N GLY A 59 -15.86 -0.21 13.72
CA GLY A 59 -15.62 -1.35 14.59
C GLY A 59 -14.32 -1.28 15.39
N ALA A 60 -13.51 -0.24 15.23
CA ALA A 60 -12.28 -0.11 15.98
C ALA A 60 -12.60 0.24 17.43
N ALA A 61 -11.69 -0.13 18.34
CA ALA A 61 -11.84 0.24 19.76
C ALA A 61 -11.83 1.75 19.95
N ASP A 62 -11.09 2.47 19.11
CA ASP A 62 -11.05 3.93 19.12
C ASP A 62 -11.24 4.41 17.67
N PRO A 63 -12.51 4.59 17.22
CA PRO A 63 -12.77 4.91 15.82
C PRO A 63 -12.15 6.22 15.35
N VAL A 64 -12.12 7.24 16.20
CA VAL A 64 -11.56 8.55 15.82
C VAL A 64 -10.06 8.42 15.55
N ARG A 65 -9.36 7.71 16.43
CA ARG A 65 -7.92 7.50 16.26
C ARG A 65 -7.63 6.62 15.05
N MET A 66 -8.48 5.60 14.81
CA MET A 66 -8.32 4.76 13.63
C MET A 66 -8.54 5.55 12.34
N ALA A 67 -9.51 6.47 12.34
CA ALA A 67 -9.73 7.33 11.17
C ALA A 67 -8.50 8.18 10.89
N ALA A 68 -7.86 8.72 11.93
CA ALA A 68 -6.63 9.50 11.78
C ALA A 68 -5.51 8.62 11.23
N ALA A 69 -5.36 7.41 11.76
CA ALA A 69 -4.35 6.47 11.29
C ALA A 69 -4.55 6.14 9.80
N MET A 70 -5.79 5.90 9.41
CA MET A 70 -6.11 5.59 8.02
C MET A 70 -5.85 6.77 7.09
N ALA A 71 -6.10 8.00 7.55
CA ALA A 71 -5.79 9.19 6.77
C ALA A 71 -4.28 9.30 6.49
N HIS A 72 -3.45 9.02 7.50
CA HIS A 72 -2.00 8.97 7.30
C HIS A 72 -1.60 7.82 6.36
N GLY A 73 -2.28 6.68 6.49
CA GLY A 73 -2.03 5.52 5.63
C GLY A 73 -2.29 5.80 4.16
N VAL A 74 -3.35 6.55 3.84
CA VAL A 74 -3.66 6.96 2.48
C VAL A 74 -2.52 7.78 1.92
N LYS A 75 -2.05 8.78 2.68
CA LYS A 75 -0.97 9.65 2.21
C LYS A 75 0.32 8.88 2.02
N ALA A 76 0.67 8.03 2.99
CA ALA A 76 1.89 7.24 2.89
C ALA A 76 1.87 6.33 1.66
N GLY A 77 0.75 5.64 1.45
CA GLY A 77 0.63 4.74 0.31
C GLY A 77 0.69 5.46 -1.02
N ARG A 78 0.04 6.62 -1.12
CA ARG A 78 0.07 7.41 -2.36
C ARG A 78 1.47 7.90 -2.67
N LEU A 79 2.17 8.41 -1.66
CA LEU A 79 3.53 8.89 -1.85
C LEU A 79 4.46 7.74 -2.28
N ALA A 80 4.30 6.57 -1.66
CA ALA A 80 5.11 5.41 -2.02
C ALA A 80 4.85 4.96 -3.45
N PHE A 81 3.58 4.96 -3.88
CA PHE A 81 3.23 4.61 -5.26
C PHE A 81 3.87 5.58 -6.25
N LEU A 82 3.78 6.87 -5.97
CA LEU A 82 4.35 7.89 -6.86
C LEU A 82 5.86 7.86 -6.88
N ALA A 83 6.49 7.51 -5.75
CA ALA A 83 7.95 7.40 -5.67
C ALA A 83 8.49 6.22 -6.47
N GLY A 84 7.70 5.15 -6.57
CA GLY A 84 8.13 3.92 -7.20
C GLY A 84 9.06 3.13 -6.27
N ARG A 85 8.74 1.86 -6.06
CA ARG A 85 9.56 1.08 -5.15
C ARG A 85 10.78 0.49 -5.86
N ILE A 86 11.79 0.19 -5.08
CA ILE A 86 12.95 -0.54 -5.60
C ILE A 86 12.48 -1.91 -6.11
N PRO A 87 13.02 -2.38 -7.24
CA PRO A 87 12.62 -3.70 -7.76
C PRO A 87 12.91 -4.81 -6.77
N LYS A 88 12.00 -5.76 -6.68
CA LYS A 88 12.21 -6.95 -5.86
C LYS A 88 13.23 -7.85 -6.53
N LYS A 89 14.15 -8.40 -5.73
CA LYS A 89 15.12 -9.36 -6.22
C LYS A 89 14.68 -10.75 -5.79
N ARG A 90 14.92 -11.72 -6.67
CA ARG A 90 14.59 -13.10 -6.39
C ARG A 90 15.42 -13.63 -5.22
N TYR A 91 16.70 -13.25 -5.19
CA TYR A 91 17.61 -13.59 -4.11
C TYR A 91 18.20 -12.33 -3.55
N ALA A 92 18.50 -12.32 -2.26
CA ALA A 92 19.21 -11.22 -1.66
C ALA A 92 20.58 -11.15 -2.33
N ALA A 93 20.91 -9.98 -2.86
CA ALA A 93 22.24 -9.78 -3.42
C ALA A 93 23.21 -9.66 -2.27
N ALA A 94 24.36 -10.26 -2.41
CA ALA A 94 25.45 -10.00 -1.48
C ALA A 94 25.79 -8.53 -1.61
N SER A 95 25.68 -7.85 -0.54
CA SER A 95 26.06 -6.48 -0.51
C SER A 95 27.48 -6.42 -0.76
N SER A 96 27.83 -5.74 -1.71
CA SER A 96 29.17 -5.45 -1.79
C SER A 96 29.45 -4.46 -0.80
N PRO A 97 30.23 -4.65 -0.16
CA PRO A 97 30.58 -3.68 0.76
C PRO A 97 31.30 -2.70 0.04
N GLN A 98 30.95 -3.12 -0.47
CA GLN A 98 31.09 -2.55 -0.85
C GLN A 98 30.44 -2.43 -1.54
N GLU A 99 30.10 -2.64 -1.76
CA GLU A 99 29.28 -2.35 -2.12
C GLU A 99 28.47 -2.33 -1.29
N GLY A 100 28.82 -2.19 -0.62
CA GLY A 100 28.16 -1.87 0.10
C GLY A 100 28.09 -1.76 0.96
N ALA A 101 28.77 -1.83 1.17
CA ALA A 101 28.67 -1.66 2.05
C ALA A 101 28.22 -0.75 2.51
N ILE A 102 28.33 -0.54 2.60
CA ILE A 102 27.79 0.24 3.07
C ILE A 102 27.01 0.73 3.41
N ALA A 103 27.34 0.62 3.50
CA ALA A 103 26.63 1.21 3.88
C ALA A 103 25.98 1.48 4.33
N PRO A 104 26.20 1.43 4.45
CA PRO A 104 25.44 1.85 4.88
C PRO A 104 24.55 2.14 4.99
N SER A 105 24.69 1.96 4.83
CA SER A 105 23.88 2.50 4.88
C SER A 105 23.00 2.63 5.00
N VAL A 106 23.05 2.42 4.91
CA VAL A 106 22.27 2.76 4.93
C VAL A 106 21.38 2.49 4.93
N GLN A 107 21.27 2.19 4.79
CA GLN A 107 20.49 2.16 4.79
C GLN A 107 19.73 1.83 5.01
N ARG A 108 19.85 1.56 4.99
CA ARG A 108 19.04 1.37 5.22
C ARG A 108 18.18 1.01 5.64
N ALA A 109 17.78 0.85 5.92
CA ALA A 109 16.89 0.63 6.25
C ALA A 109 16.16 0.93 6.43
#